data_939a8e6c04fb93845effe17581f2dbb3
#
_entry.id   939a8e6c04fb93845effe17581f2dbb3
#
_cell.length_a   1.000
_cell.length_b   1.000
_cell.length_c   1.000
_cell.angle_alpha   90.00
_cell.angle_beta   90.00
_cell.angle_gamma   90.00
#
_symmetry.space_group_name_H-M   'P 1'
#
loop_
_entity.id
_entity.type
_entity.pdbx_description
1 polymer ?
#
loop_
_entity_poly.entity_id
_entity_poly.type
_entity_poly.pdbx_seq_one_letter_code
_entity_poly.pdbx_strand_id
1 'polypeptide(L)'
;NTLVLRPDMTPAIARCVAKYFREETEQMRFCYTAQTFVSTGQYKGKLQEVTQVGAELFMDDSSDADAEMLALTIECLLESGLKEFQIEVGHADLFRALVEEAGFEEETIETLRDLIESKNFFGVEELLGKLTVQQGLKEVFVKLPELLENLKEAADFVRARSKSERVYKALERLEKLEEILKIYGLEDYVTIDLSMLSH
;
A
#
# COMPACT_ATOMS: atom_id res chain seq x y z
N ASN A 1 -4.30 -18.43 28.15
CA ASN A 1 -3.67 -17.45 27.27
C ASN A 1 -2.48 -18.10 26.56
N THR A 2 -2.47 -18.12 25.24
CA THR A 2 -1.33 -18.58 24.45
C THR A 2 -0.36 -17.41 24.26
N LEU A 3 0.91 -17.62 24.55
CA LEU A 3 1.98 -16.68 24.27
C LEU A 3 2.68 -17.11 22.99
N VAL A 4 2.93 -16.14 22.12
CA VAL A 4 3.65 -16.35 20.86
C VAL A 4 4.81 -15.35 20.76
N LEU A 5 5.84 -15.73 20.02
CA LEU A 5 6.90 -14.78 19.66
C LEU A 5 6.32 -13.75 18.69
N ARG A 6 6.69 -12.49 18.87
CA ARG A 6 6.14 -11.39 18.04
C ARG A 6 6.68 -11.45 16.60
N PRO A 7 5.83 -11.49 15.60
CA PRO A 7 6.27 -11.42 14.20
C PRO A 7 6.51 -10.00 13.73
N ASP A 8 5.93 -8.99 14.42
CA ASP A 8 5.98 -7.57 14.10
C ASP A 8 5.78 -6.72 15.36
N MET A 9 6.27 -5.47 15.33
CA MET A 9 6.16 -4.52 16.45
C MET A 9 4.93 -3.62 16.34
N THR A 10 4.42 -3.31 15.17
CA THR A 10 3.27 -2.43 14.95
C THR A 10 2.06 -2.77 15.84
N PRO A 11 1.63 -4.06 15.98
CA PRO A 11 0.52 -4.40 16.86
C PRO A 11 0.80 -4.14 18.35
N ALA A 12 2.07 -4.24 18.77
CA ALA A 12 2.45 -3.96 20.16
C ALA A 12 2.40 -2.46 20.45
N ILE A 13 2.88 -1.62 19.52
CA ILE A 13 2.84 -0.17 19.64
C ILE A 13 1.40 0.34 19.57
N ALA A 14 0.60 -0.14 18.63
CA ALA A 14 -0.82 0.21 18.53
C ALA A 14 -1.57 -0.11 19.82
N ARG A 15 -1.29 -1.25 20.46
CA ARG A 15 -1.85 -1.62 21.76
C ARG A 15 -1.37 -0.71 22.88
N CYS A 16 -0.11 -0.29 22.84
CA CYS A 16 0.45 0.67 23.80
C CYS A 16 -0.28 2.01 23.70
N VAL A 17 -0.44 2.53 22.49
CA VAL A 17 -1.17 3.77 22.22
C VAL A 17 -2.61 3.66 22.68
N ALA A 18 -3.33 2.62 22.29
CA ALA A 18 -4.73 2.42 22.71
C ALA A 18 -4.92 2.28 24.22
N LYS A 19 -3.88 1.83 24.93
CA LYS A 19 -3.96 1.64 26.39
C LYS A 19 -3.53 2.86 27.21
N TYR A 20 -2.47 3.53 26.80
CA TYR A 20 -1.80 4.55 27.62
C TYR A 20 -1.99 5.97 27.08
N PHE A 21 -2.35 6.12 25.80
CA PHE A 21 -2.48 7.41 25.11
C PHE A 21 -3.88 7.60 24.52
N ARG A 22 -4.89 6.94 25.13
CA ARG A 22 -6.26 6.95 24.60
C ARG A 22 -6.91 8.33 24.58
N GLU A 23 -6.53 9.20 25.51
CA GLU A 23 -7.08 10.55 25.66
C GLU A 23 -6.32 11.60 24.82
N GLU A 24 -5.20 11.20 24.20
CA GLU A 24 -4.43 12.09 23.34
C GLU A 24 -5.16 12.32 22.03
N THR A 25 -5.16 13.57 21.60
CA THR A 25 -5.79 14.03 20.34
C THR A 25 -4.78 14.61 19.36
N GLU A 26 -3.54 14.82 19.80
CA GLU A 26 -2.46 15.33 18.99
C GLU A 26 -1.72 14.21 18.27
N GLN A 27 -1.04 14.54 17.19
CA GLN A 27 -0.20 13.61 16.46
C GLN A 27 0.89 13.02 17.35
N MET A 28 1.05 11.72 17.30
CA MET A 28 2.08 11.01 18.05
C MET A 28 3.03 10.28 17.10
N ARG A 29 4.31 10.43 17.35
CA ARG A 29 5.39 9.77 16.60
C ARG A 29 6.18 8.86 17.51
N PHE A 30 6.27 7.60 17.12
CA PHE A 30 7.06 6.59 17.83
C PHE A 30 8.10 6.01 16.89
N CYS A 31 9.26 5.69 17.43
CA CYS A 31 10.23 4.85 16.76
C CYS A 31 10.60 3.67 17.67
N TYR A 32 11.03 2.59 17.07
CA TYR A 32 11.41 1.39 17.81
C TYR A 32 12.58 0.65 17.16
N THR A 33 13.28 -0.09 18.00
CA THR A 33 14.21 -1.15 17.58
C THR A 33 13.88 -2.38 18.40
N ALA A 34 13.55 -3.48 17.76
CA ALA A 34 13.13 -4.70 18.45
C ALA A 34 13.45 -5.96 17.65
N GLN A 35 13.51 -7.07 18.38
CA GLN A 35 13.62 -8.38 17.76
C GLN A 35 12.24 -8.88 17.36
N THR A 36 12.10 -9.33 16.11
CA THR A 36 10.93 -9.99 15.57
C THR A 36 11.28 -11.40 15.10
N PHE A 37 10.27 -12.27 15.05
CA PHE A 37 10.48 -13.69 14.79
C PHE A 37 9.60 -14.12 13.61
N VAL A 38 10.22 -14.64 12.56
CA VAL A 38 9.53 -15.10 11.36
C VAL A 38 9.73 -16.59 11.17
N SER A 39 8.67 -17.29 10.78
CA SER A 39 8.77 -18.70 10.41
C SER A 39 9.35 -18.79 9.00
N THR A 40 10.59 -19.18 8.91
CA THR A 40 11.22 -19.55 7.63
C THR A 40 11.11 -21.06 7.46
N GLY A 41 10.77 -21.54 6.26
CA GLY A 41 10.69 -22.97 5.99
C GLY A 41 11.98 -23.70 6.42
N GLN A 42 11.81 -24.91 6.95
CA GLN A 42 12.94 -25.74 7.44
C GLN A 42 14.04 -25.85 6.37
N TYR A 43 15.29 -25.79 6.81
CA TYR A 43 16.52 -25.97 5.99
C TYR A 43 16.86 -24.87 4.97
N LYS A 44 16.30 -23.67 5.07
CA LYS A 44 16.65 -22.56 4.16
C LYS A 44 17.85 -21.69 4.62
N GLY A 45 18.46 -22.00 5.77
CA GLY A 45 19.61 -21.24 6.29
C GLY A 45 19.30 -19.77 6.64
N LYS A 46 18.03 -19.39 6.69
CA LYS A 46 17.60 -18.03 7.04
C LYS A 46 17.44 -17.90 8.55
N LEU A 47 17.86 -16.76 9.09
CA LEU A 47 17.62 -16.41 10.49
C LEU A 47 16.12 -16.29 10.74
N GLN A 48 15.67 -16.86 11.86
CA GLN A 48 14.29 -16.74 12.32
C GLN A 48 14.06 -15.50 13.19
N GLU A 49 15.13 -14.99 13.78
CA GLU A 49 15.15 -13.75 14.55
C GLU A 49 15.78 -12.64 13.71
N VAL A 50 15.08 -11.51 13.61
CA VAL A 50 15.50 -10.35 12.83
C VAL A 50 15.36 -9.10 13.70
N THR A 51 16.35 -8.23 13.69
CA THR A 51 16.20 -6.90 14.28
C THR A 51 15.43 -6.00 13.33
N GLN A 52 14.28 -5.54 13.79
CA GLN A 52 13.43 -4.58 13.07
C GLN A 52 13.59 -3.19 13.67
N VAL A 53 13.78 -2.21 12.80
CA VAL A 53 13.68 -0.78 13.13
C VAL A 53 12.47 -0.24 12.40
N GLY A 54 11.69 0.59 13.08
CA GLY A 54 10.50 1.18 12.47
C GLY A 54 10.06 2.45 13.16
N ALA A 55 9.15 3.14 12.49
CA ALA A 55 8.48 4.32 13.01
C ALA A 55 6.98 4.21 12.77
N GLU A 56 6.21 4.80 13.68
CA GLU A 56 4.75 4.80 13.65
C GLU A 56 4.24 6.22 13.89
N LEU A 57 3.33 6.68 13.07
CA LEU A 57 2.64 7.95 13.22
C LEU A 57 1.16 7.68 13.49
N PHE A 58 0.62 8.28 14.55
CA PHE A 58 -0.77 8.15 14.97
C PHE A 58 -1.47 9.50 14.97
N MET A 59 -2.80 9.48 14.84
CA MET A 59 -3.71 10.63 14.89
C MET A 59 -3.55 11.60 13.69
N ASP A 60 -3.03 11.10 12.57
CA ASP A 60 -3.02 11.80 11.30
C ASP A 60 -3.21 10.81 10.17
N ASP A 61 -4.23 11.05 9.36
CA ASP A 61 -4.58 10.22 8.21
C ASP A 61 -4.48 11.04 6.89
N SER A 62 -3.64 12.05 6.85
CA SER A 62 -3.43 12.93 5.71
C SER A 62 -2.34 12.41 4.76
N SER A 63 -2.34 12.95 3.52
CA SER A 63 -1.23 12.74 2.59
C SER A 63 0.08 13.37 3.07
N ASP A 64 0.00 14.38 3.94
CA ASP A 64 1.18 14.99 4.58
C ASP A 64 1.85 14.00 5.53
N ALA A 65 1.06 13.24 6.31
CA ALA A 65 1.56 12.17 7.18
C ALA A 65 2.19 11.03 6.36
N ASP A 66 1.57 10.62 5.25
CA ASP A 66 2.14 9.62 4.34
C ASP A 66 3.50 10.10 3.78
N ALA A 67 3.59 11.36 3.35
CA ALA A 67 4.81 11.95 2.83
C ALA A 67 5.91 12.06 3.91
N GLU A 68 5.56 12.42 5.16
CA GLU A 68 6.50 12.45 6.29
C GLU A 68 7.12 11.05 6.52
N MET A 69 6.29 10.00 6.52
CA MET A 69 6.77 8.64 6.74
C MET A 69 7.63 8.12 5.59
N LEU A 70 7.31 8.51 4.36
CA LEU A 70 8.15 8.18 3.19
C LEU A 70 9.47 8.93 3.24
N ALA A 71 9.46 10.23 3.54
CA ALA A 71 10.67 11.04 3.68
C ALA A 71 11.60 10.47 4.76
N LEU A 72 11.06 10.13 5.93
CA LEU A 72 11.82 9.47 6.99
C LEU A 72 12.45 8.16 6.52
N THR A 73 11.69 7.34 5.80
CA THR A 73 12.19 6.06 5.27
C THR A 73 13.32 6.27 4.27
N ILE A 74 13.16 7.22 3.35
CA ILE A 74 14.17 7.56 2.35
C ILE A 74 15.45 8.04 3.02
N GLU A 75 15.34 8.97 3.98
CA GLU A 75 16.49 9.46 4.73
C GLU A 75 17.23 8.35 5.49
N CYS A 76 16.49 7.47 6.16
CA CYS A 76 17.08 6.32 6.85
C CYS A 76 17.83 5.38 5.90
N LEU A 77 17.30 5.12 4.71
CA LEU A 77 17.95 4.29 3.71
C LEU A 77 19.22 4.95 3.17
N LEU A 78 19.17 6.24 2.86
CA LEU A 78 20.33 7.02 2.39
C LEU A 78 21.44 7.08 3.45
N GLU A 79 21.11 7.36 4.71
CA GLU A 79 22.06 7.38 5.82
C GLU A 79 22.65 6.00 6.12
N SER A 80 21.93 4.93 5.83
CA SER A 80 22.47 3.56 5.91
C SER A 80 23.49 3.24 4.80
N GLY A 81 23.65 4.14 3.82
CA GLY A 81 24.59 4.00 2.69
C GLY A 81 23.95 3.40 1.43
N LEU A 82 22.66 3.13 1.43
CA LEU A 82 21.94 2.67 0.23
C LEU A 82 21.69 3.88 -0.69
N LYS A 83 22.19 3.82 -1.93
CA LYS A 83 22.14 4.95 -2.86
C LYS A 83 21.14 4.77 -4.00
N GLU A 84 20.89 3.52 -4.38
CA GLU A 84 20.01 3.17 -5.49
C GLU A 84 18.89 2.28 -4.95
N PHE A 85 17.70 2.82 -4.86
CA PHE A 85 16.51 2.11 -4.44
C PHE A 85 15.26 2.85 -4.94
N GLN A 86 14.15 2.13 -4.93
CA GLN A 86 12.83 2.67 -5.24
C GLN A 86 11.84 2.17 -4.20
N ILE A 87 10.97 3.05 -3.72
CA ILE A 87 9.86 2.71 -2.85
C ILE A 87 8.59 2.69 -3.71
N GLU A 88 7.95 1.54 -3.79
CA GLU A 88 6.66 1.40 -4.46
C GLU A 88 5.54 1.70 -3.45
N VAL A 89 4.59 2.54 -3.85
CA VAL A 89 3.45 2.96 -3.03
C VAL A 89 2.15 2.66 -3.77
N GLY A 90 1.25 1.94 -3.11
CA GLY A 90 -0.10 1.69 -3.58
C GLY A 90 -1.16 2.21 -2.61
N HIS A 91 -2.42 2.08 -2.98
CA HIS A 91 -3.56 2.43 -2.15
C HIS A 91 -4.58 1.29 -2.10
N ALA A 92 -4.56 0.51 -1.01
CA ALA A 92 -5.41 -0.67 -0.87
C ALA A 92 -6.92 -0.39 -1.05
N ASP A 93 -7.39 0.79 -0.67
CA ASP A 93 -8.80 1.16 -0.78
C ASP A 93 -9.21 1.44 -2.24
N LEU A 94 -8.26 1.80 -3.11
CA LEU A 94 -8.52 1.97 -4.54
C LEU A 94 -9.05 0.66 -5.17
N PHE A 95 -8.32 -0.44 -4.96
CA PHE A 95 -8.74 -1.73 -5.48
C PHE A 95 -10.04 -2.21 -4.84
N ARG A 96 -10.16 -2.10 -3.51
CA ARG A 96 -11.38 -2.47 -2.78
C ARG A 96 -12.60 -1.72 -3.30
N ALA A 97 -12.47 -0.43 -3.56
CA ALA A 97 -13.56 0.38 -4.08
C ALA A 97 -13.93 0.01 -5.54
N LEU A 98 -12.94 -0.34 -6.36
CA LEU A 98 -13.17 -0.79 -7.74
C LEU A 98 -13.89 -2.14 -7.79
N VAL A 99 -13.48 -3.12 -6.99
CA VAL A 99 -14.14 -4.45 -6.95
C VAL A 99 -15.53 -4.38 -6.34
N GLU A 100 -15.75 -3.50 -5.36
CA GLU A 100 -17.07 -3.23 -4.79
C GLU A 100 -18.01 -2.59 -5.84
N GLU A 101 -17.53 -1.61 -6.61
CA GLU A 101 -18.29 -1.01 -7.70
C GLU A 101 -18.61 -2.01 -8.81
N ALA A 102 -17.69 -2.94 -9.09
CA ALA A 102 -17.88 -4.01 -10.06
C ALA A 102 -18.88 -5.08 -9.58
N GLY A 103 -19.15 -5.15 -8.28
CA GLY A 103 -20.05 -6.13 -7.67
C GLY A 103 -19.51 -7.56 -7.71
N PHE A 104 -18.20 -7.74 -7.60
CA PHE A 104 -17.59 -9.07 -7.60
C PHE A 104 -17.80 -9.81 -6.28
N GLU A 105 -17.91 -11.14 -6.38
CA GLU A 105 -17.92 -12.04 -5.22
C GLU A 105 -16.48 -12.26 -4.70
N GLU A 106 -16.34 -12.62 -3.42
CA GLU A 106 -15.05 -12.75 -2.72
C GLU A 106 -14.06 -13.67 -3.47
N GLU A 107 -14.52 -14.83 -3.96
CA GLU A 107 -13.68 -15.76 -4.72
C GLU A 107 -13.13 -15.14 -6.02
N THR A 108 -13.94 -14.31 -6.68
CA THR A 108 -13.53 -13.56 -7.87
C THR A 108 -12.52 -12.48 -7.52
N ILE A 109 -12.71 -11.79 -6.39
CA ILE A 109 -11.79 -10.75 -5.90
C ILE A 109 -10.42 -11.34 -5.57
N GLU A 110 -10.38 -12.46 -4.87
CA GLU A 110 -9.13 -13.17 -4.56
C GLU A 110 -8.41 -13.60 -5.84
N THR A 111 -9.12 -14.23 -6.77
CA THR A 111 -8.54 -14.65 -8.05
C THR A 111 -8.02 -13.47 -8.85
N LEU A 112 -8.77 -12.36 -8.92
CA LEU A 112 -8.37 -11.16 -9.64
C LEU A 112 -7.13 -10.53 -9.01
N ARG A 113 -7.07 -10.47 -7.67
CA ARG A 113 -5.90 -10.00 -6.93
C ARG A 113 -4.66 -10.79 -7.29
N ASP A 114 -4.72 -12.12 -7.17
CA ASP A 114 -3.60 -13.02 -7.45
C ASP A 114 -3.09 -12.85 -8.89
N LEU A 115 -4.01 -12.67 -9.85
CA LEU A 115 -3.66 -12.44 -11.24
C LEU A 115 -2.95 -11.10 -11.46
N ILE A 116 -3.41 -10.03 -10.82
CA ILE A 116 -2.81 -8.69 -10.91
C ILE A 116 -1.44 -8.70 -10.24
N GLU A 117 -1.32 -9.21 -9.02
CA GLU A 117 -0.05 -9.28 -8.27
C GLU A 117 1.00 -10.14 -8.98
N SER A 118 0.57 -11.22 -9.64
CA SER A 118 1.45 -12.05 -10.46
C SER A 118 1.73 -11.45 -11.84
N LYS A 119 1.19 -10.26 -12.16
CA LYS A 119 1.30 -9.59 -13.48
C LYS A 119 0.82 -10.48 -14.64
N ASN A 120 -0.16 -11.34 -14.38
CA ASN A 120 -0.78 -12.22 -15.37
C ASN A 120 -1.95 -11.51 -16.08
N PHE A 121 -1.63 -10.58 -16.98
CA PHE A 121 -2.63 -9.76 -17.69
C PHE A 121 -3.58 -10.58 -18.54
N PHE A 122 -3.09 -11.63 -19.19
CA PHE A 122 -3.93 -12.54 -19.97
C PHE A 122 -4.98 -13.24 -19.09
N GLY A 123 -4.59 -13.69 -17.89
CA GLY A 123 -5.52 -14.27 -16.92
C GLY A 123 -6.58 -13.27 -16.46
N VAL A 124 -6.20 -11.99 -16.27
CA VAL A 124 -7.15 -10.91 -15.93
C VAL A 124 -8.18 -10.73 -17.04
N GLU A 125 -7.74 -10.62 -18.30
CA GLU A 125 -8.66 -10.49 -19.45
C GLU A 125 -9.59 -11.69 -19.58
N GLU A 126 -9.07 -12.90 -19.43
CA GLU A 126 -9.87 -14.14 -19.50
C GLU A 126 -10.92 -14.21 -18.39
N LEU A 127 -10.53 -13.90 -17.14
CA LEU A 127 -11.44 -13.86 -16.00
C LEU A 127 -12.56 -12.84 -16.24
N LEU A 128 -12.20 -11.60 -16.56
CA LEU A 128 -13.17 -10.52 -16.80
C LEU A 128 -14.04 -10.75 -18.05
N GLY A 129 -13.54 -11.49 -19.04
CA GLY A 129 -14.29 -11.90 -20.21
C GLY A 129 -15.49 -12.80 -19.87
N LYS A 130 -15.40 -13.59 -18.79
CA LYS A 130 -16.45 -14.50 -18.30
C LYS A 130 -17.48 -13.81 -17.41
N LEU A 131 -17.19 -12.60 -16.94
CA LEU A 131 -18.01 -11.88 -15.99
C LEU A 131 -18.85 -10.79 -16.65
N THR A 132 -20.05 -10.56 -16.09
CA THR A 132 -20.91 -9.46 -16.47
C THR A 132 -20.57 -8.24 -15.62
N VAL A 133 -19.72 -7.35 -16.15
CA VAL A 133 -19.31 -6.12 -15.48
C VAL A 133 -19.27 -4.97 -16.50
N GLN A 134 -19.39 -3.74 -16.03
CA GLN A 134 -19.32 -2.55 -16.90
C GLN A 134 -17.99 -2.54 -17.68
N GLN A 135 -18.09 -2.26 -18.99
CA GLN A 135 -16.94 -2.26 -19.89
C GLN A 135 -15.81 -1.33 -19.39
N GLY A 136 -16.15 -0.16 -18.87
CA GLY A 136 -15.17 0.78 -18.33
C GLY A 136 -14.36 0.19 -17.16
N LEU A 137 -14.99 -0.52 -16.23
CA LEU A 137 -14.30 -1.16 -15.12
C LEU A 137 -13.42 -2.34 -15.59
N LYS A 138 -13.86 -3.11 -16.60
CA LYS A 138 -13.00 -4.12 -17.24
C LYS A 138 -11.70 -3.50 -17.76
N GLU A 139 -11.82 -2.39 -18.47
CA GLU A 139 -10.66 -1.68 -19.01
C GLU A 139 -9.73 -1.17 -17.92
N VAL A 140 -10.28 -0.73 -16.77
CA VAL A 140 -9.48 -0.32 -15.62
C VAL A 140 -8.65 -1.49 -15.10
N PHE A 141 -9.28 -2.62 -14.78
CA PHE A 141 -8.56 -3.78 -14.22
C PHE A 141 -7.49 -4.35 -15.15
N VAL A 142 -7.76 -4.36 -16.47
CA VAL A 142 -6.78 -4.83 -17.45
C VAL A 142 -5.58 -3.89 -17.56
N LYS A 143 -5.83 -2.58 -17.47
CA LYS A 143 -4.78 -1.56 -17.65
C LYS A 143 -4.07 -1.14 -16.38
N LEU A 144 -4.63 -1.40 -15.17
CA LEU A 144 -4.02 -1.03 -13.89
C LEU A 144 -2.51 -1.30 -13.84
N PRO A 145 -2.03 -2.47 -14.26
CA PRO A 145 -0.61 -2.79 -14.20
C PRO A 145 0.28 -2.04 -15.21
N GLU A 146 -0.33 -1.43 -16.22
CA GLU A 146 0.39 -0.66 -17.24
C GLU A 146 0.43 0.84 -16.92
N LEU A 147 -0.36 1.30 -15.94
CA LEU A 147 -0.52 2.72 -15.61
C LEU A 147 0.53 3.20 -14.59
N LEU A 148 1.81 2.88 -14.80
CA LEU A 148 2.90 3.14 -13.87
C LEU A 148 3.66 4.44 -14.16
N GLU A 149 3.62 4.96 -15.40
CA GLU A 149 4.53 6.02 -15.81
C GLU A 149 4.05 7.43 -15.45
N ASN A 150 2.73 7.64 -15.34
CA ASN A 150 2.17 8.96 -15.09
C ASN A 150 0.89 8.85 -14.23
N LEU A 151 1.01 9.17 -12.95
CA LEU A 151 -0.12 9.08 -12.01
C LEU A 151 -1.32 9.90 -12.47
N LYS A 152 -1.12 11.11 -13.00
CA LYS A 152 -2.21 11.97 -13.44
C LYS A 152 -3.00 11.34 -14.59
N GLU A 153 -2.31 10.83 -15.60
CA GLU A 153 -2.95 10.15 -16.73
C GLU A 153 -3.69 8.88 -16.29
N ALA A 154 -3.08 8.12 -15.38
CA ALA A 154 -3.69 6.95 -14.77
C ALA A 154 -4.94 7.31 -13.97
N ALA A 155 -4.89 8.34 -13.13
CA ALA A 155 -6.01 8.81 -12.33
C ALA A 155 -7.16 9.31 -13.23
N ASP A 156 -6.87 10.07 -14.26
CA ASP A 156 -7.86 10.56 -15.22
C ASP A 156 -8.52 9.40 -15.99
N PHE A 157 -7.72 8.39 -16.37
CA PHE A 157 -8.24 7.19 -17.01
C PHE A 157 -9.21 6.41 -16.11
N VAL A 158 -8.88 6.23 -14.83
CA VAL A 158 -9.73 5.54 -13.85
C VAL A 158 -10.98 6.37 -13.54
N ARG A 159 -10.84 7.68 -13.30
CA ARG A 159 -11.98 8.58 -13.04
C ARG A 159 -13.00 8.61 -14.18
N ALA A 160 -12.55 8.55 -15.42
CA ALA A 160 -13.45 8.51 -16.57
C ALA A 160 -14.30 7.24 -16.66
N ARG A 161 -13.94 6.18 -15.90
CA ARG A 161 -14.55 4.84 -15.98
C ARG A 161 -15.21 4.36 -14.68
N SER A 162 -14.87 4.95 -13.55
CA SER A 162 -15.47 4.69 -12.24
C SER A 162 -16.44 5.80 -11.86
N LYS A 163 -17.45 5.45 -11.06
CA LYS A 163 -18.40 6.38 -10.45
C LYS A 163 -18.30 6.41 -8.94
N SER A 164 -17.36 5.65 -8.38
CA SER A 164 -17.17 5.51 -6.94
C SER A 164 -16.45 6.71 -6.36
N GLU A 165 -17.09 7.41 -5.40
CA GLU A 165 -16.43 8.48 -4.64
C GLU A 165 -15.22 8.00 -3.85
N ARG A 166 -15.20 6.73 -3.42
CA ARG A 166 -14.05 6.13 -2.73
C ARG A 166 -12.85 6.01 -3.67
N VAL A 167 -13.09 5.63 -4.92
CA VAL A 167 -12.05 5.61 -5.96
C VAL A 167 -11.48 7.01 -6.15
N TYR A 168 -12.33 8.03 -6.24
CA TYR A 168 -11.87 9.41 -6.42
C TYR A 168 -11.03 9.91 -5.24
N LYS A 169 -11.45 9.63 -4.01
CA LYS A 169 -10.69 10.00 -2.80
C LYS A 169 -9.34 9.29 -2.73
N ALA A 170 -9.29 8.02 -3.09
CA ALA A 170 -8.02 7.26 -3.11
C ALA A 170 -7.03 7.85 -4.14
N LEU A 171 -7.51 8.19 -5.33
CA LEU A 171 -6.70 8.83 -6.36
C LEU A 171 -6.24 10.23 -5.94
N GLU A 172 -7.14 11.04 -5.38
CA GLU A 172 -6.81 12.38 -4.87
C GLU A 172 -5.73 12.33 -3.78
N ARG A 173 -5.80 11.34 -2.88
CA ARG A 173 -4.78 11.13 -1.84
C ARG A 173 -3.41 10.84 -2.45
N LEU A 174 -3.35 9.98 -3.47
CA LEU A 174 -2.10 9.64 -4.15
C LEU A 174 -1.53 10.82 -4.95
N GLU A 175 -2.38 11.58 -5.65
CA GLU A 175 -1.94 12.77 -6.38
C GLU A 175 -1.38 13.84 -5.43
N LYS A 176 -2.06 14.07 -4.30
CA LYS A 176 -1.58 14.99 -3.28
C LYS A 176 -0.26 14.52 -2.66
N LEU A 177 -0.12 13.21 -2.41
CA LEU A 177 1.13 12.63 -1.93
C LEU A 177 2.27 12.89 -2.93
N GLU A 178 2.04 12.67 -4.22
CA GLU A 178 3.03 12.92 -5.27
C GLU A 178 3.45 14.41 -5.30
N GLU A 179 2.49 15.33 -5.17
CA GLU A 179 2.76 16.76 -5.10
C GLU A 179 3.66 17.14 -3.91
N ILE A 180 3.39 16.57 -2.73
CA ILE A 180 4.20 16.82 -1.52
C ILE A 180 5.60 16.25 -1.68
N LEU A 181 5.74 15.04 -2.24
CA LEU A 181 7.05 14.44 -2.52
C LEU A 181 7.88 15.28 -3.50
N LYS A 182 7.25 15.89 -4.50
CA LYS A 182 7.91 16.85 -5.41
C LYS A 182 8.39 18.11 -4.66
N ILE A 183 7.60 18.62 -3.72
CA ILE A 183 8.01 19.74 -2.87
C ILE A 183 9.23 19.40 -2.02
N TYR A 184 9.31 18.15 -1.54
CA TYR A 184 10.45 17.63 -0.77
C TYR A 184 11.66 17.30 -1.65
N GLY A 185 11.50 17.21 -2.97
CA GLY A 185 12.55 16.75 -3.91
C GLY A 185 12.85 15.26 -3.75
N LEU A 186 11.85 14.47 -3.40
CA LEU A 186 11.95 13.02 -3.12
C LEU A 186 11.21 12.15 -4.15
N GLU A 187 10.65 12.77 -5.18
CA GLU A 187 9.86 12.07 -6.21
C GLU A 187 10.64 10.98 -6.93
N ASP A 188 11.95 11.14 -7.11
CA ASP A 188 12.80 10.17 -7.78
C ASP A 188 12.98 8.86 -7.00
N TYR A 189 12.67 8.86 -5.71
CA TYR A 189 12.76 7.67 -4.84
C TYR A 189 11.45 6.90 -4.72
N VAL A 190 10.35 7.44 -5.24
CA VAL A 190 9.01 6.87 -5.04
C VAL A 190 8.33 6.62 -6.37
N THR A 191 7.78 5.43 -6.54
CA THR A 191 6.89 5.09 -7.65
C THR A 191 5.51 4.78 -7.10
N ILE A 192 4.48 5.43 -7.65
CA ILE A 192 3.09 5.11 -7.30
C ILE A 192 2.58 4.06 -8.27
N ASP A 193 2.25 2.89 -7.73
CA ASP A 193 1.74 1.74 -8.47
C ASP A 193 0.29 1.46 -8.09
N LEU A 194 -0.64 1.78 -8.98
CA LEU A 194 -2.08 1.54 -8.77
C LEU A 194 -2.43 0.04 -8.77
N SER A 195 -1.53 -0.82 -9.24
CA SER A 195 -1.69 -2.27 -9.21
C SER A 195 -1.18 -2.92 -7.92
N MET A 196 -0.60 -2.12 -7.01
CA MET A 196 -0.15 -2.60 -5.71
C MET A 196 -1.35 -2.77 -4.78
N LEU A 197 -1.79 -4.00 -4.61
CA LEU A 197 -3.04 -4.37 -3.94
C LEU A 197 -2.83 -4.85 -2.50
N SER A 198 -1.60 -4.86 -2.01
CA SER A 198 -1.22 -5.49 -0.74
C SER A 198 -1.90 -4.84 0.48
N HIS A 199 -1.98 -5.63 1.48
CA HIS A 199 -2.79 -5.73 2.68
C HIS A 199 -2.60 -4.64 3.70
#